data_1c82e2c946f156d7a55d8d47af533887
#
_entry.id   1c82e2c946f156d7a55d8d47af533887
#
_cell.length_a   1.000
_cell.length_b   1.000
_cell.length_c   1.000
_cell.angle_alpha   90.00
_cell.angle_beta   90.00
_cell.angle_gamma   90.00
#
_symmetry.space_group_name_H-M   'P 1'
#
loop_
_entity.id
_entity.type
_entity.pdbx_description
1 polymer ?
#
loop_
_entity_poly.entity_id
_entity_poly.type
_entity_poly.pdbx_seq_one_letter_code
_entity_poly.pdbx_strand_id
1 'polypeptide(L)'
;MRVTGVNARRGVRSQGSDKRASASKGACLMEVRVNAAAPELALSRPVLAVWAGALITISLHLAFRGLYGYQRDELYFIACARHLAWGYVDQPPLIAAVVGLSLRLFGDTLGALRILPAVAAGGLVALGGLFAHRLGGGTYAVAVTMIGVALAPFDLAVGSLLTMNAFEPLFWLGLTVLVFAQVDAPRAWRWPAIGLLVGVGMLNKWSMGMYALSLIAGMALSPARRSVWVPGLAAAAAVACAIAAPNVAWQAYHGWPQFAVVRNADLLKNEHVSAALFLLEQVPLMNPLCAPLWIAGLAALLRSKRHAGFAIAYAILVVAEIALRGKVYYVAPIYPGLIAVGAVALERATFERRWLRSGAVAAIAAAGLAIMPLATPALPLPALLGYQRALDVRAVKMENHPVGLVPQQFADQLGWNELEATAARAVARLSRRERSSAAILTGDYGQAAAIDFLGRRDNLPPAISGHNQYYLWGPRGEHAAIVAIGVPLAVLTREYRSIERVGEYRSAYVLPQNSNLPVYVCRKPRVPLARFWRHLRDYL
;
A
#
# COMPACT_ATOMS: atom_id res chain seq x y z
N MET A 1 -23.29 35.84 79.18
CA MET A 1 -22.80 35.20 80.47
C MET A 1 -21.72 34.19 80.08
N ARG A 2 -20.48 34.46 80.44
CA ARG A 2 -19.38 33.54 80.80
C ARG A 2 -19.07 32.40 79.81
N VAL A 3 -17.83 31.99 79.52
CA VAL A 3 -16.45 32.40 79.82
C VAL A 3 -15.56 31.34 79.15
N THR A 4 -14.56 31.77 78.47
CA THR A 4 -13.16 31.26 78.34
C THR A 4 -12.83 29.78 78.29
N GLY A 5 -11.91 29.43 77.44
CA GLY A 5 -11.03 28.27 77.55
C GLY A 5 -10.00 28.13 76.38
N VAL A 6 -8.91 28.87 76.52
CA VAL A 6 -7.65 28.69 75.74
C VAL A 6 -6.98 27.38 76.16
N ASN A 7 -6.47 26.58 75.23
CA ASN A 7 -5.20 25.88 75.42
C ASN A 7 -4.49 25.51 74.11
N ALA A 8 -3.32 26.05 74.04
CA ALA A 8 -2.32 25.74 73.02
C ALA A 8 -1.59 24.43 73.32
N ARG A 9 -1.30 23.58 72.35
CA ARG A 9 -0.15 22.66 72.39
C ARG A 9 0.55 22.60 71.07
N ARG A 10 1.84 22.84 71.17
CA ARG A 10 2.90 22.78 70.16
C ARG A 10 3.03 21.38 69.53
N GLY A 11 3.19 21.28 68.27
CA GLY A 11 4.29 20.93 67.44
C GLY A 11 4.85 19.50 67.54
N VAL A 12 4.69 18.76 66.41
CA VAL A 12 5.75 17.85 65.94
C VAL A 12 5.67 17.88 64.42
N ARG A 13 6.74 18.35 63.77
CA ARG A 13 7.01 18.22 62.33
C ARG A 13 7.34 16.74 62.05
N SER A 14 6.61 16.08 61.17
CA SER A 14 7.07 14.85 60.54
C SER A 14 7.44 15.15 59.09
N GLN A 15 8.73 15.15 58.82
CA GLN A 15 9.28 15.03 57.47
C GLN A 15 8.96 13.62 56.96
N GLY A 16 7.98 13.49 56.08
CA GLY A 16 7.61 12.16 55.55
C GLY A 16 6.67 12.14 54.36
N SER A 17 6.36 13.30 53.71
CA SER A 17 5.35 13.35 52.62
C SER A 17 5.86 13.68 51.21
N ASP A 18 7.15 13.99 51.04
CA ASP A 18 7.64 14.42 49.71
C ASP A 18 8.05 13.32 48.73
N LYS A 19 8.17 12.06 49.18
CA LYS A 19 8.50 10.95 48.24
C LYS A 19 7.30 10.31 47.55
N ARG A 20 6.07 10.51 48.05
CA ARG A 20 4.86 10.00 47.39
C ARG A 20 4.26 10.94 46.35
N ALA A 21 4.53 12.22 46.41
CA ALA A 21 4.08 13.21 45.43
C ALA A 21 4.85 13.17 44.10
N SER A 22 6.12 12.74 44.14
CA SER A 22 6.95 12.57 42.94
C SER A 22 6.57 11.33 42.08
N ALA A 23 6.14 10.25 42.74
CA ALA A 23 5.72 9.02 42.04
C ALA A 23 4.33 9.15 41.38
N SER A 24 3.44 10.01 41.91
CA SER A 24 2.11 10.22 41.34
C SER A 24 2.12 11.16 40.13
N LYS A 25 3.09 12.09 40.00
CA LYS A 25 3.26 12.95 38.82
C LYS A 25 3.76 12.18 37.60
N GLY A 26 4.57 11.12 37.78
CA GLY A 26 5.04 10.27 36.67
C GLY A 26 3.95 9.35 36.09
N ALA A 27 2.98 8.94 36.87
CA ALA A 27 1.89 8.05 36.43
C ALA A 27 0.76 8.80 35.69
N CYS A 28 0.60 10.09 35.89
CA CYS A 28 -0.45 10.91 35.26
C CYS A 28 -0.12 11.36 33.82
N LEU A 29 1.12 11.17 33.36
CA LEU A 29 1.61 11.68 32.07
C LEU A 29 1.32 10.75 30.87
N MET A 30 0.73 9.56 31.05
CA MET A 30 0.58 8.57 29.98
C MET A 30 -0.85 8.05 29.75
N GLU A 31 -1.85 8.64 30.36
CA GLU A 31 -3.24 8.29 30.04
C GLU A 31 -3.67 8.99 28.76
N VAL A 32 -3.94 8.22 27.69
CA VAL A 32 -4.54 8.75 26.45
C VAL A 32 -5.98 9.15 26.79
N ARG A 33 -6.20 10.42 27.15
CA ARG A 33 -7.55 10.98 27.31
C ARG A 33 -8.02 11.45 25.94
N VAL A 34 -8.97 10.72 25.36
CA VAL A 34 -9.71 11.19 24.19
C VAL A 34 -10.77 12.18 24.67
N ASN A 35 -10.75 13.39 24.14
CA ASN A 35 -11.82 14.34 24.37
C ASN A 35 -13.12 13.77 23.78
N ALA A 36 -14.08 13.41 24.63
CA ALA A 36 -15.37 12.84 24.23
C ALA A 36 -16.29 13.89 23.55
N ALA A 37 -15.98 15.19 23.66
CA ALA A 37 -16.64 16.22 22.88
C ALA A 37 -16.15 16.12 21.43
N ALA A 38 -17.07 15.88 20.48
CA ALA A 38 -16.77 16.08 19.07
C ALA A 38 -16.20 17.52 18.94
N PRO A 39 -14.97 17.71 18.44
CA PRO A 39 -14.52 19.06 18.18
C PRO A 39 -15.52 19.66 17.21
N GLU A 40 -16.10 20.79 17.54
CA GLU A 40 -16.66 21.66 16.52
C GLU A 40 -15.58 21.77 15.45
N LEU A 41 -15.90 21.44 14.21
CA LEU A 41 -15.04 21.63 13.03
C LEU A 41 -14.87 23.14 12.71
N ALA A 42 -14.98 23.99 13.75
CA ALA A 42 -14.58 25.38 13.65
C ALA A 42 -13.12 25.43 13.20
N LEU A 43 -12.80 26.33 12.29
CA LEU A 43 -11.49 26.59 11.66
C LEU A 43 -10.40 26.89 12.71
N SER A 44 -10.12 25.92 13.57
CA SER A 44 -9.02 26.01 14.54
C SER A 44 -7.67 25.88 13.82
N ARG A 45 -6.62 26.49 14.38
CA ARG A 45 -5.25 26.40 13.81
C ARG A 45 -4.81 24.97 13.47
N PRO A 46 -5.04 23.94 14.32
CA PRO A 46 -4.71 22.56 13.96
C PRO A 46 -5.48 22.04 12.75
N VAL A 47 -6.77 22.36 12.61
CA VAL A 47 -7.60 21.91 11.48
C VAL A 47 -7.17 22.58 10.17
N LEU A 48 -6.83 23.88 10.21
CA LEU A 48 -6.26 24.56 9.03
C LEU A 48 -4.92 23.92 8.61
N ALA A 49 -4.05 23.60 9.59
CA ALA A 49 -2.78 22.90 9.31
C ALA A 49 -2.99 21.53 8.64
N VAL A 50 -4.03 20.80 9.05
CA VAL A 50 -4.39 19.51 8.43
C VAL A 50 -4.71 19.67 6.95
N TRP A 51 -5.57 20.61 6.59
CA TRP A 51 -5.93 20.80 5.18
C TRP A 51 -4.77 21.34 4.34
N ALA A 52 -3.97 22.25 4.91
CA ALA A 52 -2.75 22.74 4.26
C ALA A 52 -1.76 21.60 3.98
N GLY A 53 -1.51 20.73 4.97
CA GLY A 53 -0.62 19.57 4.79
C GLY A 53 -1.14 18.55 3.79
N ALA A 54 -2.45 18.30 3.77
CA ALA A 54 -3.08 17.45 2.76
C ALA A 54 -2.86 18.02 1.35
N LEU A 55 -3.10 19.30 1.15
CA LEU A 55 -2.91 20.00 -0.13
C LEU A 55 -1.43 19.99 -0.56
N ILE A 56 -0.50 20.21 0.36
CA ILE A 56 0.94 20.13 0.09
C ILE A 56 1.30 18.71 -0.38
N THR A 57 0.80 17.68 0.30
CA THR A 57 1.05 16.28 -0.07
C THR A 57 0.50 15.96 -1.46
N ILE A 58 -0.74 16.34 -1.75
CA ILE A 58 -1.34 16.19 -3.09
C ILE A 58 -0.46 16.89 -4.13
N SER A 59 -0.07 18.13 -3.89
CA SER A 59 0.75 18.93 -4.82
C SER A 59 2.11 18.29 -5.05
N LEU A 60 2.73 17.73 -4.01
CA LEU A 60 4.01 17.02 -4.09
C LEU A 60 3.90 15.82 -5.05
N HIS A 61 2.91 14.95 -4.86
CA HIS A 61 2.70 13.78 -5.73
C HIS A 61 2.37 14.19 -7.17
N LEU A 62 1.54 15.22 -7.33
CA LEU A 62 1.20 15.74 -8.66
C LEU A 62 2.38 16.38 -9.39
N ALA A 63 3.35 16.96 -8.66
CA ALA A 63 4.55 17.56 -9.27
C ALA A 63 5.44 16.52 -9.95
N PHE A 64 5.52 15.30 -9.40
CA PHE A 64 6.43 14.24 -9.90
C PHE A 64 5.71 13.14 -10.67
N ARG A 65 4.41 13.25 -10.91
CA ARG A 65 3.55 12.18 -11.47
C ARG A 65 3.91 11.70 -12.88
N GLY A 66 4.69 12.46 -13.66
CA GLY A 66 4.95 12.18 -15.08
C GLY A 66 6.41 11.97 -15.43
N LEU A 67 7.33 11.91 -14.47
CA LEU A 67 8.77 11.89 -14.77
C LEU A 67 9.25 10.54 -15.36
N TYR A 68 8.66 9.43 -14.93
CA TYR A 68 8.86 8.09 -15.49
C TYR A 68 7.59 7.62 -16.22
N GLY A 69 7.62 6.41 -16.79
CA GLY A 69 6.49 5.83 -17.51
C GLY A 69 5.38 5.28 -16.61
N TYR A 70 4.44 4.57 -17.23
CA TYR A 70 3.43 3.78 -16.51
C TYR A 70 4.11 2.65 -15.74
N GLN A 71 3.66 2.39 -14.54
CA GLN A 71 4.11 1.22 -13.79
C GLN A 71 3.42 -0.03 -14.33
N ARG A 72 4.08 -1.18 -14.27
CA ARG A 72 3.61 -2.47 -14.80
C ARG A 72 2.16 -2.77 -14.40
N ASP A 73 1.84 -2.61 -13.11
CA ASP A 73 0.50 -2.91 -12.61
C ASP A 73 -0.51 -1.83 -13.01
N GLU A 74 -0.11 -0.55 -13.17
CA GLU A 74 -1.00 0.49 -13.72
C GLU A 74 -1.51 0.11 -15.12
N LEU A 75 -0.62 -0.38 -15.99
CA LEU A 75 -1.00 -0.86 -17.33
C LEU A 75 -1.96 -2.04 -17.25
N TYR A 76 -1.67 -2.99 -16.38
CA TYR A 76 -2.52 -4.15 -16.16
C TYR A 76 -3.90 -3.78 -15.59
N PHE A 77 -3.97 -2.85 -14.64
CA PHE A 77 -5.25 -2.37 -14.11
C PHE A 77 -6.06 -1.58 -15.15
N ILE A 78 -5.40 -0.90 -16.11
CA ILE A 78 -6.07 -0.31 -17.26
C ILE A 78 -6.71 -1.41 -18.12
N ALA A 79 -6.02 -2.52 -18.36
CA ALA A 79 -6.59 -3.66 -19.07
C ALA A 79 -7.78 -4.27 -18.30
N CYS A 80 -7.65 -4.46 -16.97
CA CYS A 80 -8.74 -4.91 -16.11
C CYS A 80 -9.93 -3.95 -16.10
N ALA A 81 -9.69 -2.64 -16.10
CA ALA A 81 -10.75 -1.62 -16.13
C ALA A 81 -11.59 -1.64 -17.42
N ARG A 82 -11.04 -2.18 -18.52
CA ARG A 82 -11.78 -2.40 -19.79
C ARG A 82 -12.56 -3.69 -19.81
N HIS A 83 -12.29 -4.59 -18.87
CA HIS A 83 -12.93 -5.89 -18.71
C HIS A 83 -13.40 -6.04 -17.26
N LEU A 84 -14.29 -5.12 -16.81
CA LEU A 84 -14.74 -5.09 -15.42
C LEU A 84 -15.41 -6.41 -15.03
N ALA A 85 -14.97 -6.96 -13.92
CA ALA A 85 -15.47 -8.20 -13.33
C ALA A 85 -15.52 -8.05 -11.79
N TRP A 86 -16.22 -8.95 -11.11
CA TRP A 86 -16.29 -8.98 -9.66
C TRP A 86 -15.03 -9.54 -8.98
N GLY A 87 -14.02 -9.91 -9.75
CA GLY A 87 -12.73 -10.36 -9.27
C GLY A 87 -11.78 -10.61 -10.43
N TYR A 88 -10.51 -10.80 -10.09
CA TYR A 88 -9.42 -11.12 -11.01
C TYR A 88 -8.57 -12.21 -10.39
N VAL A 89 -7.65 -12.78 -11.16
CA VAL A 89 -6.77 -13.87 -10.71
C VAL A 89 -5.98 -13.49 -9.48
N ASP A 90 -5.43 -12.29 -9.44
CA ASP A 90 -4.44 -11.80 -8.48
C ASP A 90 -4.92 -10.64 -7.61
N GLN A 91 -6.18 -10.17 -7.81
CA GLN A 91 -6.67 -8.99 -7.11
C GLN A 91 -8.20 -8.92 -7.00
N PRO A 92 -8.73 -8.23 -5.97
CA PRO A 92 -10.14 -7.85 -5.88
C PRO A 92 -10.52 -6.75 -6.90
N PRO A 93 -11.83 -6.46 -7.08
CA PRO A 93 -12.31 -5.65 -8.19
C PRO A 93 -12.14 -4.13 -8.05
N LEU A 94 -11.95 -3.59 -6.83
CA LEU A 94 -12.06 -2.15 -6.59
C LEU A 94 -11.04 -1.35 -7.39
N ILE A 95 -9.78 -1.83 -7.49
CA ILE A 95 -8.75 -1.08 -8.21
C ILE A 95 -9.09 -0.93 -9.70
N ALA A 96 -9.62 -1.98 -10.35
CA ALA A 96 -10.05 -1.89 -11.74
C ALA A 96 -11.20 -0.89 -11.92
N ALA A 97 -12.16 -0.84 -10.99
CA ALA A 97 -13.25 0.14 -10.99
C ALA A 97 -12.73 1.57 -10.79
N VAL A 98 -11.78 1.77 -9.86
CA VAL A 98 -11.13 3.08 -9.60
C VAL A 98 -10.35 3.54 -10.83
N VAL A 99 -9.60 2.66 -11.47
CA VAL A 99 -8.89 2.98 -12.73
C VAL A 99 -9.90 3.35 -13.82
N GLY A 100 -10.97 2.57 -13.99
CA GLY A 100 -12.03 2.89 -14.94
C GLY A 100 -12.69 4.24 -14.69
N LEU A 101 -12.91 4.60 -13.42
CA LEU A 101 -13.40 5.93 -13.03
C LEU A 101 -12.37 7.02 -13.36
N SER A 102 -11.09 6.80 -13.03
CA SER A 102 -10.01 7.76 -13.34
C SER A 102 -9.92 8.05 -14.84
N LEU A 103 -9.94 6.99 -15.67
CA LEU A 103 -9.91 7.13 -17.13
C LEU A 103 -11.10 7.91 -17.69
N ARG A 104 -12.29 7.73 -17.11
CA ARG A 104 -13.50 8.45 -17.52
C ARG A 104 -13.51 9.91 -17.12
N LEU A 105 -13.00 10.23 -15.93
CA LEU A 105 -13.04 11.59 -15.39
C LEU A 105 -11.88 12.47 -15.88
N PHE A 106 -10.69 11.88 -16.02
CA PHE A 106 -9.45 12.64 -16.23
C PHE A 106 -8.73 12.27 -17.53
N GLY A 107 -9.20 11.24 -18.26
CA GLY A 107 -8.57 10.75 -19.49
C GLY A 107 -7.47 9.71 -19.24
N ASP A 108 -6.81 9.29 -20.32
CA ASP A 108 -5.88 8.14 -20.35
C ASP A 108 -4.39 8.53 -20.26
N THR A 109 -4.09 9.78 -19.90
CA THR A 109 -2.70 10.21 -19.71
C THR A 109 -2.16 9.72 -18.37
N LEU A 110 -0.85 9.49 -18.31
CA LEU A 110 -0.15 9.09 -17.08
C LEU A 110 -0.43 10.07 -15.91
N GLY A 111 -0.38 11.38 -16.19
CA GLY A 111 -0.63 12.39 -15.18
C GLY A 111 -2.07 12.38 -14.65
N ALA A 112 -3.04 12.09 -15.51
CA ALA A 112 -4.45 11.95 -15.15
C ALA A 112 -4.69 10.72 -14.27
N LEU A 113 -4.07 9.60 -14.62
CA LEU A 113 -4.17 8.34 -13.89
C LEU A 113 -3.71 8.49 -12.42
N ARG A 114 -2.69 9.29 -12.16
CA ARG A 114 -2.07 9.46 -10.83
C ARG A 114 -2.69 10.56 -9.96
N ILE A 115 -3.83 11.13 -10.37
CA ILE A 115 -4.58 12.10 -9.53
C ILE A 115 -5.18 11.41 -8.29
N LEU A 116 -5.86 10.27 -8.48
CA LEU A 116 -6.53 9.59 -7.36
C LEU A 116 -5.58 9.07 -6.28
N PRO A 117 -4.43 8.43 -6.58
CA PRO A 117 -3.47 8.08 -5.54
C PRO A 117 -2.90 9.30 -4.81
N ALA A 118 -2.63 10.42 -5.52
CA ALA A 118 -2.20 11.66 -4.87
C ALA A 118 -3.27 12.20 -3.88
N VAL A 119 -4.55 12.16 -4.27
CA VAL A 119 -5.66 12.52 -3.39
C VAL A 119 -5.77 11.57 -2.19
N ALA A 120 -5.58 10.26 -2.41
CA ALA A 120 -5.58 9.28 -1.32
C ALA A 120 -4.43 9.53 -0.32
N ALA A 121 -3.22 9.86 -0.81
CA ALA A 121 -2.08 10.22 0.04
C ALA A 121 -2.37 11.49 0.87
N GLY A 122 -2.93 12.54 0.26
CA GLY A 122 -3.38 13.73 1.00
C GLY A 122 -4.47 13.41 2.02
N GLY A 123 -5.42 12.53 1.66
CA GLY A 123 -6.46 12.04 2.57
C GLY A 123 -5.90 11.26 3.76
N LEU A 124 -4.87 10.44 3.53
CA LEU A 124 -4.17 9.71 4.59
C LEU A 124 -3.50 10.67 5.59
N VAL A 125 -2.79 11.68 5.08
CA VAL A 125 -2.14 12.73 5.89
C VAL A 125 -3.18 13.52 6.68
N ALA A 126 -4.30 13.89 6.05
CA ALA A 126 -5.40 14.59 6.72
C ALA A 126 -6.00 13.74 7.84
N LEU A 127 -6.33 12.47 7.55
CA LEU A 127 -6.92 11.56 8.53
C LEU A 127 -5.98 11.30 9.71
N GLY A 128 -4.66 11.14 9.45
CA GLY A 128 -3.63 11.02 10.48
C GLY A 128 -3.56 12.25 11.38
N GLY A 129 -3.53 13.44 10.79
CA GLY A 129 -3.54 14.71 11.54
C GLY A 129 -4.81 14.91 12.37
N LEU A 130 -5.99 14.63 11.79
CA LEU A 130 -7.27 14.67 12.52
C LEU A 130 -7.31 13.62 13.65
N PHE A 131 -6.77 12.44 13.43
CA PHE A 131 -6.69 11.41 14.47
C PHE A 131 -5.80 11.86 15.63
N ALA A 132 -4.59 12.40 15.35
CA ALA A 132 -3.73 12.97 16.39
C ALA A 132 -4.44 14.09 17.18
N HIS A 133 -5.18 14.96 16.49
CA HIS A 133 -5.98 16.01 17.13
C HIS A 133 -7.07 15.43 18.06
N ARG A 134 -7.80 14.41 17.60
CA ARG A 134 -8.84 13.72 18.42
C ARG A 134 -8.26 13.03 19.64
N LEU A 135 -7.00 12.56 19.58
CA LEU A 135 -6.28 12.00 20.73
C LEU A 135 -5.83 13.06 21.75
N GLY A 136 -6.21 14.33 21.53
CA GLY A 136 -5.85 15.46 22.37
C GLY A 136 -4.48 16.05 22.06
N GLY A 137 -3.93 15.78 20.87
CA GLY A 137 -2.72 16.42 20.38
C GLY A 137 -2.97 17.86 19.94
N GLY A 138 -2.02 18.75 20.25
CA GLY A 138 -1.99 20.12 19.78
C GLY A 138 -1.40 20.24 18.36
N THR A 139 -1.13 21.47 17.93
CA THR A 139 -0.56 21.74 16.59
C THR A 139 0.75 20.96 16.34
N TYR A 140 1.55 20.77 17.38
CA TYR A 140 2.82 20.04 17.24
C TYR A 140 2.60 18.54 16.91
N ALA A 141 1.76 17.84 17.69
CA ALA A 141 1.47 16.43 17.44
C ALA A 141 0.83 16.23 16.06
N VAL A 142 -0.07 17.13 15.65
CA VAL A 142 -0.67 17.15 14.31
C VAL A 142 0.41 17.29 13.24
N ALA A 143 1.30 18.28 13.36
CA ALA A 143 2.36 18.52 12.38
C ALA A 143 3.35 17.35 12.27
N VAL A 144 3.81 16.79 13.40
CA VAL A 144 4.70 15.63 13.43
C VAL A 144 4.06 14.40 12.77
N THR A 145 2.77 14.14 13.07
CA THR A 145 2.03 13.06 12.43
C THR A 145 1.99 13.25 10.93
N MET A 146 1.59 14.43 10.47
CA MET A 146 1.42 14.72 9.05
C MET A 146 2.75 14.63 8.28
N ILE A 147 3.83 15.19 8.82
CA ILE A 147 5.16 15.13 8.22
C ILE A 147 5.68 13.68 8.21
N GLY A 148 5.52 12.95 9.32
CA GLY A 148 5.94 11.56 9.44
C GLY A 148 5.23 10.64 8.44
N VAL A 149 3.94 10.85 8.20
CA VAL A 149 3.14 10.09 7.22
C VAL A 149 3.45 10.56 5.80
N ALA A 150 3.43 11.87 5.53
CA ALA A 150 3.66 12.41 4.18
C ALA A 150 5.04 12.07 3.61
N LEU A 151 6.05 11.93 4.46
CA LEU A 151 7.44 11.67 4.08
C LEU A 151 7.92 10.26 4.48
N ALA A 152 7.01 9.35 4.82
CA ALA A 152 7.34 7.94 4.96
C ALA A 152 7.63 7.34 3.56
N PRO A 153 8.76 6.65 3.36
CA PRO A 153 9.12 6.07 2.06
C PRO A 153 8.05 5.18 1.46
N PHE A 154 7.38 4.37 2.27
CA PHE A 154 6.26 3.55 1.81
C PHE A 154 5.10 4.40 1.29
N ASP A 155 4.63 5.38 2.08
CA ASP A 155 3.48 6.22 1.71
C ASP A 155 3.81 7.09 0.49
N LEU A 156 5.05 7.60 0.38
CA LEU A 156 5.56 8.29 -0.81
C LEU A 156 5.52 7.41 -2.05
N ALA A 157 5.97 6.17 -1.96
CA ALA A 157 6.00 5.24 -3.09
C ALA A 157 4.59 4.90 -3.57
N VAL A 158 3.71 4.46 -2.65
CA VAL A 158 2.35 4.02 -3.02
C VAL A 158 1.44 5.18 -3.44
N GLY A 159 1.61 6.37 -2.85
CA GLY A 159 0.87 7.58 -3.23
C GLY A 159 1.23 8.13 -4.61
N SER A 160 2.34 7.66 -5.20
CA SER A 160 2.80 8.05 -6.53
C SER A 160 2.27 7.16 -7.66
N LEU A 161 1.60 6.04 -7.36
CA LEU A 161 1.19 5.01 -8.32
C LEU A 161 -0.28 4.63 -8.12
N LEU A 162 -1.03 4.47 -9.21
CA LEU A 162 -2.42 4.01 -9.13
C LEU A 162 -2.48 2.49 -8.96
N THR A 163 -2.31 2.05 -7.73
CA THR A 163 -2.40 0.65 -7.32
C THR A 163 -3.33 0.51 -6.11
N MET A 164 -3.71 -0.71 -5.77
CA MET A 164 -4.49 -0.98 -4.56
C MET A 164 -3.77 -0.52 -3.27
N ASN A 165 -2.42 -0.50 -3.29
CA ASN A 165 -1.63 -0.09 -2.14
C ASN A 165 -1.74 1.42 -1.83
N ALA A 166 -2.12 2.25 -2.81
CA ALA A 166 -2.33 3.69 -2.59
C ALA A 166 -3.52 3.98 -1.66
N PHE A 167 -4.53 3.11 -1.66
CA PHE A 167 -5.76 3.27 -0.89
C PHE A 167 -5.74 2.47 0.42
N GLU A 168 -4.94 1.42 0.50
CA GLU A 168 -4.89 0.50 1.63
C GLU A 168 -4.60 1.19 2.97
N PRO A 169 -3.59 2.11 3.10
CA PRO A 169 -3.32 2.80 4.36
C PRO A 169 -4.50 3.67 4.83
N LEU A 170 -5.22 4.26 3.88
CA LEU A 170 -6.40 5.08 4.18
C LEU A 170 -7.55 4.22 4.76
N PHE A 171 -7.79 3.03 4.20
CA PHE A 171 -8.77 2.08 4.73
C PHE A 171 -8.38 1.60 6.13
N TRP A 172 -7.12 1.25 6.35
CA TRP A 172 -6.65 0.75 7.65
C TRP A 172 -6.70 1.83 8.73
N LEU A 173 -6.24 3.05 8.43
CA LEU A 173 -6.33 4.15 9.37
C LEU A 173 -7.79 4.53 9.64
N GLY A 174 -8.65 4.51 8.62
CA GLY A 174 -10.10 4.73 8.77
C GLY A 174 -10.72 3.72 9.73
N LEU A 175 -10.39 2.43 9.59
CA LEU A 175 -10.84 1.38 10.51
C LEU A 175 -10.31 1.60 11.91
N THR A 176 -9.02 1.93 12.06
CA THR A 176 -8.42 2.28 13.35
C THR A 176 -9.21 3.39 14.04
N VAL A 177 -9.46 4.50 13.33
CA VAL A 177 -10.19 5.66 13.87
C VAL A 177 -11.62 5.32 14.28
N LEU A 178 -12.34 4.52 13.47
CA LEU A 178 -13.70 4.08 13.79
C LEU A 178 -13.75 3.16 15.01
N VAL A 179 -12.81 2.20 15.10
CA VAL A 179 -12.73 1.28 16.24
C VAL A 179 -12.32 2.02 17.50
N PHE A 180 -11.36 2.96 17.44
CA PHE A 180 -11.04 3.85 18.56
C PHE A 180 -12.29 4.60 19.06
N ALA A 181 -13.00 5.22 18.12
CA ALA A 181 -14.22 5.94 18.46
C ALA A 181 -15.30 5.03 19.06
N GLN A 182 -15.37 3.76 18.64
CA GLN A 182 -16.31 2.78 19.17
C GLN A 182 -15.93 2.36 20.60
N VAL A 183 -14.63 2.18 20.87
CA VAL A 183 -14.12 1.84 22.20
C VAL A 183 -14.34 2.98 23.20
N ASP A 184 -14.15 4.24 22.77
CA ASP A 184 -14.25 5.41 23.64
C ASP A 184 -15.69 5.84 23.96
N ALA A 185 -16.55 5.83 22.94
CA ALA A 185 -17.94 6.26 23.04
C ALA A 185 -18.80 5.36 22.13
N PRO A 186 -19.22 4.18 22.62
CA PRO A 186 -19.96 3.20 21.83
C PRO A 186 -21.23 3.78 21.22
N ARG A 187 -21.44 3.55 19.90
CA ARG A 187 -22.65 3.92 19.17
C ARG A 187 -23.06 2.79 18.21
N ALA A 188 -24.32 2.41 18.22
CA ALA A 188 -24.83 1.28 17.43
C ALA A 188 -24.58 1.44 15.92
N TRP A 189 -24.76 2.65 15.38
CA TRP A 189 -24.55 2.94 13.94
C TRP A 189 -23.13 2.75 13.45
N ARG A 190 -22.13 2.77 14.33
CA ARG A 190 -20.73 2.58 13.94
C ARG A 190 -20.42 1.16 13.53
N TRP A 191 -21.15 0.17 14.01
CA TRP A 191 -20.93 -1.22 13.64
C TRP A 191 -21.16 -1.48 12.15
N PRO A 192 -22.31 -1.11 11.55
CA PRO A 192 -22.46 -1.22 10.10
C PRO A 192 -21.47 -0.34 9.31
N ALA A 193 -21.07 0.83 9.83
CA ALA A 193 -20.03 1.65 9.20
C ALA A 193 -18.65 0.97 9.20
N ILE A 194 -18.29 0.27 10.29
CA ILE A 194 -17.09 -0.58 10.37
C ILE A 194 -17.20 -1.70 9.33
N GLY A 195 -18.35 -2.38 9.25
CA GLY A 195 -18.60 -3.43 8.26
C GLY A 195 -18.49 -2.93 6.81
N LEU A 196 -19.06 -1.77 6.51
CA LEU A 196 -18.94 -1.12 5.21
C LEU A 196 -17.47 -0.86 4.85
N LEU A 197 -16.71 -0.26 5.77
CA LEU A 197 -15.30 0.05 5.54
C LEU A 197 -14.45 -1.22 5.35
N VAL A 198 -14.69 -2.26 6.16
CA VAL A 198 -14.00 -3.55 6.01
C VAL A 198 -14.37 -4.20 4.67
N GLY A 199 -15.65 -4.26 4.32
CA GLY A 199 -16.10 -4.86 3.06
C GLY A 199 -15.53 -4.17 1.83
N VAL A 200 -15.60 -2.84 1.76
CA VAL A 200 -15.01 -2.06 0.66
C VAL A 200 -13.48 -2.18 0.66
N GLY A 201 -12.84 -2.16 1.83
CA GLY A 201 -11.41 -2.39 1.96
C GLY A 201 -10.98 -3.79 1.48
N MET A 202 -11.79 -4.83 1.72
CA MET A 202 -11.55 -6.18 1.17
C MET A 202 -11.71 -6.21 -0.36
N LEU A 203 -12.61 -5.43 -0.94
CA LEU A 203 -12.70 -5.27 -2.39
C LEU A 203 -11.50 -4.51 -2.98
N ASN A 204 -10.75 -3.75 -2.16
CA ASN A 204 -9.47 -3.18 -2.54
C ASN A 204 -8.34 -4.20 -2.40
N LYS A 205 -8.22 -4.82 -1.22
CA LYS A 205 -7.17 -5.81 -0.93
C LYS A 205 -7.57 -6.70 0.24
N TRP A 206 -7.37 -8.01 0.14
CA TRP A 206 -7.78 -8.99 1.14
C TRP A 206 -7.09 -8.83 2.50
N SER A 207 -5.92 -8.18 2.54
CA SER A 207 -5.21 -7.82 3.77
C SER A 207 -6.04 -6.99 4.75
N MET A 208 -7.06 -6.25 4.26
CA MET A 208 -8.03 -5.56 5.11
C MET A 208 -8.79 -6.51 6.04
N GLY A 209 -9.15 -7.70 5.54
CA GLY A 209 -9.76 -8.76 6.36
C GLY A 209 -8.81 -9.27 7.44
N MET A 210 -7.54 -9.46 7.11
CA MET A 210 -6.52 -9.88 8.07
C MET A 210 -6.30 -8.81 9.16
N TYR A 211 -6.26 -7.54 8.78
CA TYR A 211 -6.18 -6.45 9.74
C TYR A 211 -7.41 -6.38 10.65
N ALA A 212 -8.61 -6.49 10.10
CA ALA A 212 -9.85 -6.51 10.88
C ALA A 212 -9.89 -7.67 11.88
N LEU A 213 -9.49 -8.88 11.46
CA LEU A 213 -9.39 -10.05 12.36
C LEU A 213 -8.33 -9.84 13.44
N SER A 214 -7.19 -9.23 13.11
CA SER A 214 -6.17 -8.89 14.10
C SER A 214 -6.68 -7.88 15.14
N LEU A 215 -7.48 -6.90 14.73
CA LEU A 215 -8.14 -5.96 15.66
C LEU A 215 -9.15 -6.67 16.56
N ILE A 216 -9.97 -7.55 16.02
CA ILE A 216 -10.95 -8.34 16.82
C ILE A 216 -10.20 -9.19 17.85
N ALA A 217 -9.17 -9.93 17.42
CA ALA A 217 -8.37 -10.76 18.30
C ALA A 217 -7.63 -9.92 19.37
N GLY A 218 -7.02 -8.80 18.96
CA GLY A 218 -6.33 -7.88 19.88
C GLY A 218 -7.27 -7.30 20.94
N MET A 219 -8.48 -6.88 20.54
CA MET A 219 -9.49 -6.41 21.49
C MET A 219 -9.96 -7.53 22.42
N ALA A 220 -10.22 -8.73 21.92
CA ALA A 220 -10.66 -9.88 22.70
C ALA A 220 -9.61 -10.31 23.76
N LEU A 221 -8.33 -10.23 23.42
CA LEU A 221 -7.21 -10.57 24.30
C LEU A 221 -6.80 -9.43 25.25
N SER A 222 -7.41 -8.24 25.11
CA SER A 222 -7.08 -7.07 25.92
C SER A 222 -8.04 -6.87 27.09
N PRO A 223 -7.70 -6.01 28.07
CA PRO A 223 -8.65 -5.57 29.10
C PRO A 223 -9.92 -4.93 28.51
N ALA A 224 -9.87 -4.44 27.28
CA ALA A 224 -11.00 -3.82 26.57
C ALA A 224 -11.99 -4.83 25.96
N ARG A 225 -11.83 -6.15 26.21
CA ARG A 225 -12.70 -7.21 25.63
C ARG A 225 -14.20 -6.96 25.75
N ARG A 226 -14.64 -6.23 26.79
CA ARG A 226 -16.05 -5.85 26.98
C ARG A 226 -16.55 -4.84 25.93
N SER A 227 -15.63 -4.16 25.23
CA SER A 227 -15.99 -3.26 24.11
C SER A 227 -16.34 -4.03 22.84
N VAL A 228 -16.05 -5.34 22.80
CA VAL A 228 -16.44 -6.24 21.71
C VAL A 228 -17.87 -6.70 21.96
N TRP A 229 -18.82 -5.90 21.50
CA TRP A 229 -20.23 -6.24 21.60
C TRP A 229 -20.63 -7.21 20.48
N VAL A 230 -20.94 -8.45 20.83
CA VAL A 230 -21.18 -9.54 19.87
C VAL A 230 -22.25 -9.23 18.81
N PRO A 231 -23.46 -8.69 19.17
CA PRO A 231 -24.46 -8.32 18.16
C PRO A 231 -23.97 -7.23 17.19
N GLY A 232 -23.20 -6.26 17.67
CA GLY A 232 -22.62 -5.22 16.83
C GLY A 232 -21.56 -5.77 15.88
N LEU A 233 -20.69 -6.65 16.39
CA LEU A 233 -19.69 -7.33 15.59
C LEU A 233 -20.35 -8.20 14.51
N ALA A 234 -21.44 -8.92 14.86
CA ALA A 234 -22.20 -9.70 13.89
C ALA A 234 -22.82 -8.81 12.78
N ALA A 235 -23.36 -7.64 13.14
CA ALA A 235 -23.86 -6.67 12.17
C ALA A 235 -22.75 -6.15 11.24
N ALA A 236 -21.57 -5.82 11.80
CA ALA A 236 -20.41 -5.41 11.01
C ALA A 236 -19.94 -6.52 10.05
N ALA A 237 -19.85 -7.76 10.55
CA ALA A 237 -19.48 -8.92 9.76
C ALA A 237 -20.49 -9.18 8.64
N ALA A 238 -21.80 -9.12 8.92
CA ALA A 238 -22.84 -9.30 7.91
C ALA A 238 -22.73 -8.28 6.77
N VAL A 239 -22.52 -7.00 7.10
CA VAL A 239 -22.32 -5.95 6.09
C VAL A 239 -21.03 -6.18 5.29
N ALA A 240 -19.92 -6.50 5.95
CA ALA A 240 -18.65 -6.76 5.28
C ALA A 240 -18.76 -7.97 4.34
N CYS A 241 -19.36 -9.08 4.80
CA CYS A 241 -19.59 -10.28 4.00
C CYS A 241 -20.51 -10.00 2.80
N ALA A 242 -21.59 -9.24 2.99
CA ALA A 242 -22.50 -8.88 1.90
C ALA A 242 -21.80 -8.09 0.79
N ILE A 243 -20.89 -7.16 1.17
CA ILE A 243 -20.13 -6.37 0.21
C ILE A 243 -19.06 -7.22 -0.48
N ALA A 244 -18.36 -8.10 0.25
CA ALA A 244 -17.32 -8.96 -0.30
C ALA A 244 -17.89 -10.16 -1.09
N ALA A 245 -19.16 -10.54 -0.87
CA ALA A 245 -19.77 -11.73 -1.45
C ALA A 245 -19.65 -11.86 -2.97
N PRO A 246 -19.84 -10.80 -3.79
CA PRO A 246 -19.67 -10.91 -5.24
C PRO A 246 -18.25 -11.32 -5.65
N ASN A 247 -17.22 -10.79 -4.94
CA ASN A 247 -15.84 -11.17 -5.20
C ASN A 247 -15.54 -12.60 -4.75
N VAL A 248 -16.04 -13.01 -3.59
CA VAL A 248 -15.91 -14.39 -3.08
C VAL A 248 -16.58 -15.37 -4.04
N ALA A 249 -17.77 -15.06 -4.53
CA ALA A 249 -18.50 -15.89 -5.51
C ALA A 249 -17.71 -15.98 -6.83
N TRP A 250 -17.13 -14.88 -7.29
CA TRP A 250 -16.28 -14.87 -8.49
C TRP A 250 -15.06 -15.77 -8.31
N GLN A 251 -14.37 -15.68 -7.18
CA GLN A 251 -13.22 -16.53 -6.86
C GLN A 251 -13.62 -18.02 -6.83
N ALA A 252 -14.73 -18.36 -6.19
CA ALA A 252 -15.24 -19.72 -6.11
C ALA A 252 -15.59 -20.27 -7.50
N TYR A 253 -16.27 -19.49 -8.35
CA TYR A 253 -16.62 -19.87 -9.71
C TYR A 253 -15.38 -20.17 -10.59
N HIS A 254 -14.27 -19.42 -10.39
CA HIS A 254 -13.04 -19.59 -11.16
C HIS A 254 -12.02 -20.55 -10.49
N GLY A 255 -12.43 -21.30 -9.44
CA GLY A 255 -11.57 -22.29 -8.77
C GLY A 255 -10.50 -21.67 -7.88
N TRP A 256 -10.79 -20.53 -7.26
CA TRP A 256 -9.93 -19.84 -6.29
C TRP A 256 -8.51 -19.49 -6.82
N PRO A 257 -8.41 -18.82 -7.98
CA PRO A 257 -7.11 -18.51 -8.58
C PRO A 257 -6.21 -17.68 -7.65
N GLN A 258 -6.78 -16.84 -6.78
CA GLN A 258 -6.03 -16.06 -5.80
C GLN A 258 -5.17 -16.93 -4.86
N PHE A 259 -5.65 -18.11 -4.45
CA PHE A 259 -4.85 -19.02 -3.64
C PHE A 259 -3.68 -19.62 -4.42
N ALA A 260 -3.88 -19.86 -5.72
CA ALA A 260 -2.79 -20.30 -6.58
C ALA A 260 -1.70 -19.21 -6.71
N VAL A 261 -2.11 -17.94 -6.89
CA VAL A 261 -1.18 -16.80 -6.91
C VAL A 261 -0.40 -16.69 -5.61
N VAL A 262 -1.09 -16.72 -4.45
CA VAL A 262 -0.42 -16.62 -3.13
C VAL A 262 0.59 -17.75 -2.94
N ARG A 263 0.20 -19.00 -3.25
CA ARG A 263 1.09 -20.15 -3.14
C ARG A 263 2.31 -20.05 -4.08
N ASN A 264 2.08 -19.68 -5.33
CA ASN A 264 3.16 -19.59 -6.32
C ASN A 264 4.07 -18.39 -5.99
N ALA A 265 3.52 -17.29 -5.50
CA ALA A 265 4.30 -16.15 -5.05
C ALA A 265 5.21 -16.51 -3.88
N ASP A 266 4.74 -17.28 -2.89
CA ASP A 266 5.56 -17.78 -1.79
C ASP A 266 6.71 -18.67 -2.30
N LEU A 267 6.43 -19.56 -3.26
CA LEU A 267 7.42 -20.51 -3.76
C LEU A 267 8.44 -19.91 -4.73
N LEU A 268 8.04 -18.94 -5.55
CA LEU A 268 8.82 -18.52 -6.73
C LEU A 268 9.21 -17.04 -6.72
N LYS A 269 8.41 -16.18 -6.08
CA LYS A 269 8.51 -14.73 -6.22
C LYS A 269 8.97 -14.02 -4.94
N ASN A 270 8.43 -14.41 -3.78
CA ASN A 270 8.73 -13.71 -2.53
C ASN A 270 10.14 -14.04 -2.04
N GLU A 271 10.85 -13.02 -1.57
CA GLU A 271 12.09 -13.22 -0.85
C GLU A 271 11.77 -13.62 0.59
N HIS A 272 12.37 -14.71 1.05
CA HIS A 272 12.20 -15.18 2.42
C HIS A 272 13.19 -14.47 3.34
N VAL A 273 12.70 -13.54 4.12
CA VAL A 273 13.51 -12.83 5.12
C VAL A 273 13.34 -13.44 6.50
N SER A 274 14.40 -13.38 7.33
CA SER A 274 14.29 -13.81 8.73
C SER A 274 13.35 -12.87 9.51
N ALA A 275 12.75 -13.38 10.61
CA ALA A 275 11.89 -12.58 11.47
C ALA A 275 12.60 -11.30 12.00
N ALA A 276 13.89 -11.42 12.32
CA ALA A 276 14.68 -10.26 12.76
C ALA A 276 14.84 -9.22 11.65
N LEU A 277 15.15 -9.65 10.43
CA LEU A 277 15.26 -8.75 9.27
C LEU A 277 13.91 -8.12 8.93
N PHE A 278 12.81 -8.90 8.97
CA PHE A 278 11.45 -8.39 8.77
C PHE A 278 11.14 -7.22 9.71
N LEU A 279 11.50 -7.36 11.01
CA LEU A 279 11.28 -6.30 12.01
C LEU A 279 12.22 -5.10 11.79
N LEU A 280 13.48 -5.33 11.45
CA LEU A 280 14.45 -4.27 11.20
C LEU A 280 14.07 -3.43 9.98
N GLU A 281 13.57 -4.05 8.92
CA GLU A 281 13.17 -3.36 7.69
C GLU A 281 11.93 -2.47 7.87
N GLN A 282 11.15 -2.63 8.95
CA GLN A 282 10.07 -1.68 9.27
C GLN A 282 10.59 -0.26 9.55
N VAL A 283 11.84 -0.14 10.00
CA VAL A 283 12.45 1.16 10.35
C VAL A 283 12.69 2.02 9.10
N PRO A 284 13.43 1.58 8.07
CA PRO A 284 13.64 2.38 6.85
C PRO A 284 12.35 2.54 6.04
N LEU A 285 11.43 1.57 6.10
CA LEU A 285 10.16 1.59 5.36
C LEU A 285 9.28 2.79 5.74
N MET A 286 9.32 3.20 7.02
CA MET A 286 8.46 4.26 7.58
C MET A 286 9.23 5.52 8.01
N ASN A 287 10.35 5.81 7.40
CA ASN A 287 11.30 6.83 7.82
C ASN A 287 12.01 6.48 9.16
N PRO A 288 13.34 6.26 9.16
CA PRO A 288 14.05 5.80 10.35
C PRO A 288 13.82 6.68 11.59
N LEU A 289 13.65 7.99 11.41
CA LEU A 289 13.41 8.93 12.51
C LEU A 289 11.95 8.93 13.00
N CYS A 290 11.03 8.23 12.31
CA CYS A 290 9.69 7.94 12.82
C CYS A 290 9.66 6.69 13.71
N ALA A 291 10.72 5.87 13.75
CA ALA A 291 10.74 4.67 14.59
C ALA A 291 10.49 4.98 16.07
N PRO A 292 11.12 5.98 16.71
CA PRO A 292 10.79 6.35 18.08
C PRO A 292 9.32 6.74 18.30
N LEU A 293 8.67 7.32 17.28
CA LEU A 293 7.25 7.70 17.37
C LEU A 293 6.34 6.48 17.42
N TRP A 294 6.42 5.59 16.42
CA TRP A 294 5.52 4.43 16.42
C TRP A 294 5.83 3.45 17.56
N ILE A 295 7.08 3.33 18.02
CA ILE A 295 7.43 2.57 19.23
C ILE A 295 6.81 3.22 20.47
N ALA A 296 6.90 4.53 20.62
CA ALA A 296 6.24 5.25 21.71
C ALA A 296 4.72 5.13 21.62
N GLY A 297 4.16 5.10 20.40
CA GLY A 297 2.74 4.83 20.15
C GLY A 297 2.32 3.46 20.65
N LEU A 298 3.04 2.41 20.31
CA LEU A 298 2.80 1.05 20.83
C LEU A 298 2.90 1.00 22.36
N ALA A 299 3.93 1.61 22.94
CA ALA A 299 4.11 1.66 24.37
C ALA A 299 2.96 2.41 25.08
N ALA A 300 2.48 3.51 24.50
CA ALA A 300 1.33 4.26 25.02
C ALA A 300 0.03 3.45 24.95
N LEU A 301 -0.19 2.74 23.85
CA LEU A 301 -1.35 1.85 23.68
C LEU A 301 -1.33 0.71 24.70
N LEU A 302 -0.19 0.02 24.87
CA LEU A 302 -0.05 -1.08 25.84
C LEU A 302 -0.33 -0.64 27.29
N ARG A 303 0.04 0.59 27.65
CA ARG A 303 -0.23 1.13 29.00
C ARG A 303 -1.70 1.53 29.19
N SER A 304 -2.45 1.69 28.11
CA SER A 304 -3.86 2.06 28.17
C SER A 304 -4.74 0.82 28.30
N LYS A 305 -5.39 0.62 29.47
CA LYS A 305 -6.35 -0.48 29.66
C LYS A 305 -7.45 -0.52 28.59
N ARG A 306 -7.78 0.62 27.99
CA ARG A 306 -8.84 0.76 26.98
C ARG A 306 -8.34 0.48 25.54
N HIS A 307 -7.09 0.80 25.25
CA HIS A 307 -6.55 0.79 23.87
C HIS A 307 -5.44 -0.25 23.65
N ALA A 308 -5.08 -1.06 24.67
CA ALA A 308 -4.04 -2.09 24.56
C ALA A 308 -4.31 -3.08 23.40
N GLY A 309 -5.59 -3.31 23.07
CA GLY A 309 -6.00 -4.20 21.98
C GLY A 309 -5.42 -3.81 20.62
N PHE A 310 -5.17 -2.52 20.35
CA PHE A 310 -4.53 -2.08 19.10
C PHE A 310 -3.05 -2.47 19.00
N ALA A 311 -2.32 -2.41 20.11
CA ALA A 311 -0.93 -2.87 20.15
C ALA A 311 -0.82 -4.39 20.07
N ILE A 312 -1.76 -5.12 20.69
CA ILE A 312 -1.85 -6.58 20.56
C ILE A 312 -2.20 -6.96 19.13
N ALA A 313 -3.12 -6.22 18.47
CA ALA A 313 -3.46 -6.43 17.06
C ALA A 313 -2.24 -6.23 16.14
N TYR A 314 -1.41 -5.22 16.40
CA TYR A 314 -0.15 -5.03 15.69
C TYR A 314 0.76 -6.26 15.84
N ALA A 315 0.95 -6.75 17.07
CA ALA A 315 1.78 -7.93 17.31
C ALA A 315 1.23 -9.18 16.59
N ILE A 316 -0.10 -9.41 16.64
CA ILE A 316 -0.76 -10.51 15.94
C ILE A 316 -0.53 -10.41 14.43
N LEU A 317 -0.71 -9.21 13.86
CA LEU A 317 -0.51 -8.97 12.43
C LEU A 317 0.94 -9.24 12.01
N VAL A 318 1.91 -8.73 12.75
CA VAL A 318 3.35 -8.95 12.47
C VAL A 318 3.70 -10.43 12.55
N VAL A 319 3.23 -11.14 13.57
CA VAL A 319 3.45 -12.59 13.72
C VAL A 319 2.80 -13.36 12.56
N ALA A 320 1.58 -12.98 12.17
CA ALA A 320 0.89 -13.61 11.05
C ALA A 320 1.63 -13.38 9.72
N GLU A 321 2.10 -12.15 9.43
CA GLU A 321 2.86 -11.86 8.21
C GLU A 321 4.21 -12.62 8.18
N ILE A 322 4.92 -12.70 9.29
CA ILE A 322 6.16 -13.49 9.38
C ILE A 322 5.86 -14.98 9.16
N ALA A 323 4.81 -15.51 9.78
CA ALA A 323 4.44 -16.92 9.67
C ALA A 323 3.97 -17.29 8.24
N LEU A 324 3.28 -16.38 7.57
CA LEU A 324 2.80 -16.52 6.19
C LEU A 324 3.83 -16.11 5.14
N ARG A 325 5.06 -15.75 5.55
CA ARG A 325 6.13 -15.28 4.66
C ARG A 325 5.70 -14.09 3.79
N GLY A 326 4.91 -13.21 4.39
CA GLY A 326 4.44 -11.97 3.76
C GLY A 326 5.58 -11.02 3.44
N LYS A 327 5.36 -10.14 2.47
CA LYS A 327 6.34 -9.09 2.15
C LYS A 327 6.44 -8.09 3.31
N VAL A 328 7.64 -7.58 3.56
CA VAL A 328 7.93 -6.65 4.67
C VAL A 328 6.96 -5.48 4.73
N TYR A 329 6.56 -4.93 3.60
CA TYR A 329 5.68 -3.77 3.53
C TYR A 329 4.19 -4.07 3.77
N TYR A 330 3.77 -5.34 3.92
CA TYR A 330 2.35 -5.66 4.17
C TYR A 330 1.84 -5.14 5.52
N VAL A 331 2.74 -4.89 6.47
CA VAL A 331 2.41 -4.27 7.76
C VAL A 331 2.36 -2.73 7.70
N ALA A 332 2.96 -2.12 6.65
CA ALA A 332 3.12 -0.66 6.57
C ALA A 332 1.84 0.16 6.77
N PRO A 333 0.65 -0.25 6.29
CA PRO A 333 -0.58 0.51 6.44
C PRO A 333 -1.03 0.80 7.88
N ILE A 334 -0.48 0.11 8.89
CA ILE A 334 -0.84 0.32 10.31
C ILE A 334 -0.09 1.52 10.93
N TYR A 335 1.10 1.87 10.41
CA TYR A 335 1.99 2.84 11.05
C TYR A 335 1.45 4.27 11.12
N PRO A 336 0.69 4.80 10.15
CA PRO A 336 0.09 6.14 10.28
C PRO A 336 -0.70 6.33 11.58
N GLY A 337 -1.44 5.31 12.03
CA GLY A 337 -2.14 5.32 13.30
C GLY A 337 -1.20 5.31 14.51
N LEU A 338 -0.15 4.49 14.46
CA LEU A 338 0.86 4.39 15.53
C LEU A 338 1.69 5.68 15.66
N ILE A 339 2.04 6.29 14.53
CA ILE A 339 2.74 7.60 14.49
C ILE A 339 1.87 8.68 15.13
N ALA A 340 0.56 8.70 14.85
CA ALA A 340 -0.36 9.67 15.45
C ALA A 340 -0.42 9.54 16.99
N VAL A 341 -0.54 8.32 17.51
CA VAL A 341 -0.52 8.06 18.96
C VAL A 341 0.83 8.46 19.56
N GLY A 342 1.94 8.11 18.91
CA GLY A 342 3.28 8.42 19.38
C GLY A 342 3.60 9.91 19.34
N ALA A 343 3.13 10.64 18.32
CA ALA A 343 3.29 12.08 18.23
C ALA A 343 2.60 12.81 19.41
N VAL A 344 1.41 12.36 19.80
CA VAL A 344 0.71 12.88 20.99
C VAL A 344 1.47 12.56 22.28
N ALA A 345 2.03 11.35 22.39
CA ALA A 345 2.85 10.96 23.53
C ALA A 345 4.14 11.81 23.61
N LEU A 346 4.81 12.03 22.48
CA LEU A 346 5.98 12.88 22.39
C LEU A 346 5.68 14.34 22.76
N GLU A 347 4.56 14.88 22.28
CA GLU A 347 4.15 16.26 22.63
C GLU A 347 4.00 16.42 24.14
N ARG A 348 3.39 15.46 24.81
CA ARG A 348 3.24 15.49 26.28
C ARG A 348 4.58 15.37 27.02
N ALA A 349 5.45 14.47 26.55
CA ALA A 349 6.77 14.26 27.15
C ALA A 349 7.72 15.45 26.98
N THR A 350 7.55 16.25 25.91
CA THR A 350 8.43 17.37 25.57
C THR A 350 7.79 18.74 25.80
N PHE A 351 6.75 18.82 26.63
CA PHE A 351 5.96 20.06 26.81
C PHE A 351 6.83 21.28 27.16
N GLU A 352 7.80 21.12 28.02
CA GLU A 352 8.70 22.19 28.46
C GLU A 352 9.94 22.39 27.55
N ARG A 353 10.18 21.51 26.57
CA ARG A 353 11.40 21.48 25.77
C ARG A 353 11.11 21.81 24.30
N ARG A 354 10.78 23.06 24.00
CA ARG A 354 10.43 23.50 22.64
C ARG A 354 11.49 23.21 21.59
N TRP A 355 12.76 23.31 21.94
CA TRP A 355 13.87 23.02 21.02
C TRP A 355 13.89 21.55 20.56
N LEU A 356 13.58 20.60 21.45
CA LEU A 356 13.45 19.18 21.09
C LEU A 356 12.31 18.96 20.07
N ARG A 357 11.20 19.68 20.23
CA ARG A 357 10.07 19.62 19.31
C ARG A 357 10.46 20.10 17.92
N SER A 358 11.09 21.29 17.82
CA SER A 358 11.53 21.83 16.54
C SER A 358 12.61 20.96 15.90
N GLY A 359 13.54 20.44 16.71
CA GLY A 359 14.58 19.52 16.27
C GLY A 359 14.01 18.20 15.72
N ALA A 360 13.02 17.60 16.38
CA ALA A 360 12.38 16.38 15.93
C ALA A 360 11.64 16.57 14.60
N VAL A 361 10.88 17.68 14.46
CA VAL A 361 10.20 18.02 13.20
C VAL A 361 11.22 18.19 12.07
N ALA A 362 12.28 18.98 12.30
CA ALA A 362 13.31 19.24 11.30
C ALA A 362 14.03 17.95 10.89
N ALA A 363 14.37 17.10 11.86
CA ALA A 363 15.07 15.84 11.61
C ALA A 363 14.22 14.85 10.80
N ILE A 364 12.95 14.65 11.17
CA ILE A 364 12.03 13.76 10.43
C ILE A 364 11.81 14.29 9.01
N ALA A 365 11.62 15.60 8.85
CA ALA A 365 11.45 16.21 7.55
C ALA A 365 12.72 16.06 6.70
N ALA A 366 13.90 16.35 7.25
CA ALA A 366 15.17 16.23 6.54
C ALA A 366 15.46 14.78 6.10
N ALA A 367 15.24 13.80 6.98
CA ALA A 367 15.42 12.38 6.64
C ALA A 367 14.44 11.94 5.55
N GLY A 368 13.16 12.31 5.65
CA GLY A 368 12.15 11.97 4.65
C GLY A 368 12.43 12.61 3.30
N LEU A 369 12.83 13.89 3.26
CA LEU A 369 13.22 14.57 2.02
C LEU A 369 14.48 13.96 1.40
N ALA A 370 15.45 13.53 2.21
CA ALA A 370 16.62 12.83 1.72
C ALA A 370 16.31 11.46 1.13
N ILE A 371 15.30 10.75 1.65
CA ILE A 371 14.90 9.42 1.13
C ILE A 371 13.91 9.56 -0.04
N MET A 372 13.17 10.65 -0.15
CA MET A 372 12.12 10.87 -1.15
C MET A 372 12.55 10.52 -2.59
N PRO A 373 13.74 10.88 -3.10
CA PRO A 373 14.12 10.53 -4.47
C PRO A 373 14.29 9.03 -4.71
N LEU A 374 14.44 8.22 -3.65
CA LEU A 374 14.53 6.76 -3.73
C LEU A 374 13.14 6.09 -3.68
N ALA A 375 12.12 6.81 -3.21
CA ALA A 375 10.75 6.31 -3.05
C ALA A 375 9.81 6.82 -4.17
N THR A 376 10.02 8.05 -4.66
CA THR A 376 9.20 8.68 -5.71
C THR A 376 10.07 9.09 -6.90
N PRO A 377 9.51 9.19 -8.12
CA PRO A 377 10.24 9.63 -9.30
C PRO A 377 10.52 11.16 -9.27
N ALA A 378 11.22 11.63 -8.22
CA ALA A 378 11.50 13.04 -8.02
C ALA A 378 12.72 13.56 -8.82
N LEU A 379 13.58 12.65 -9.30
CA LEU A 379 14.78 12.97 -10.06
C LEU A 379 14.75 12.32 -11.44
N PRO A 380 15.28 12.98 -12.49
CA PRO A 380 15.57 12.31 -13.76
C PRO A 380 16.53 11.14 -13.55
N LEU A 381 16.42 10.09 -14.37
CA LEU A 381 17.15 8.83 -14.18
C LEU A 381 18.68 8.98 -14.01
N PRO A 382 19.40 9.81 -14.80
CA PRO A 382 20.84 10.02 -14.57
C PRO A 382 21.15 10.63 -13.19
N ALA A 383 20.32 11.57 -12.73
CA ALA A 383 20.46 12.21 -11.43
C ALA A 383 20.15 11.22 -10.28
N LEU A 384 19.15 10.36 -10.44
CA LEU A 384 18.85 9.28 -9.48
C LEU A 384 20.04 8.33 -9.32
N LEU A 385 20.65 7.89 -10.43
CA LEU A 385 21.83 7.02 -10.39
C LEU A 385 23.04 7.70 -9.74
N GLY A 386 23.21 9.01 -9.97
CA GLY A 386 24.20 9.83 -9.27
C GLY A 386 23.92 9.91 -7.77
N TYR A 387 22.67 10.12 -7.40
CA TYR A 387 22.22 10.19 -6.01
C TYR A 387 22.43 8.87 -5.25
N GLN A 388 22.05 7.74 -5.87
CA GLN A 388 22.29 6.41 -5.30
C GLN A 388 23.78 6.16 -5.04
N ARG A 389 24.65 6.53 -6.00
CA ARG A 389 26.11 6.41 -5.84
C ARG A 389 26.66 7.30 -4.73
N ALA A 390 26.18 8.53 -4.63
CA ALA A 390 26.61 9.47 -3.59
C ALA A 390 26.26 9.02 -2.17
N LEU A 391 25.14 8.28 -2.03
CA LEU A 391 24.69 7.74 -0.75
C LEU A 391 25.17 6.30 -0.48
N ASP A 392 25.89 5.69 -1.42
CA ASP A 392 26.23 4.25 -1.42
C ASP A 392 25.01 3.33 -1.21
N VAL A 393 23.85 3.74 -1.75
CA VAL A 393 22.60 2.99 -1.65
C VAL A 393 22.40 2.16 -2.91
N ARG A 394 22.32 0.85 -2.74
CA ARG A 394 21.95 -0.09 -3.81
C ARG A 394 20.43 -0.32 -3.81
N ALA A 395 19.89 -0.67 -4.98
CA ALA A 395 18.51 -1.09 -5.08
C ALA A 395 18.25 -2.31 -4.17
N VAL A 396 17.21 -2.20 -3.33
CA VAL A 396 16.83 -3.27 -2.41
C VAL A 396 16.12 -4.38 -3.18
N LYS A 397 16.46 -5.62 -2.86
CA LYS A 397 15.79 -6.80 -3.40
C LYS A 397 14.42 -6.95 -2.73
N MET A 398 13.35 -6.76 -3.49
CA MET A 398 11.97 -6.89 -3.00
C MET A 398 11.32 -8.22 -3.37
N GLU A 399 11.85 -8.89 -4.38
CA GLU A 399 11.38 -10.17 -4.90
C GLU A 399 12.58 -11.05 -5.26
N ASN A 400 12.36 -12.34 -5.43
CA ASN A 400 13.42 -13.31 -5.72
C ASN A 400 13.93 -13.21 -7.17
N HIS A 401 14.37 -12.00 -7.56
CA HIS A 401 14.93 -11.67 -8.86
C HIS A 401 16.30 -10.98 -8.70
N PRO A 402 17.16 -11.03 -9.72
CA PRO A 402 18.35 -10.21 -9.73
C PRO A 402 17.99 -8.72 -9.59
N VAL A 403 18.78 -8.00 -8.80
CA VAL A 403 18.58 -6.56 -8.58
C VAL A 403 19.04 -5.80 -9.82
N GLY A 404 18.21 -4.85 -10.28
CA GLY A 404 18.54 -3.94 -11.38
C GLY A 404 19.39 -2.73 -10.94
N LEU A 405 19.64 -1.82 -11.86
CA LEU A 405 20.37 -0.58 -11.61
C LEU A 405 19.58 0.42 -10.77
N VAL A 406 18.27 0.34 -10.81
CA VAL A 406 17.33 1.21 -10.08
C VAL A 406 16.39 0.37 -9.21
N PRO A 407 15.76 0.96 -8.16
CA PRO A 407 14.72 0.28 -7.39
C PRO A 407 13.64 -0.32 -8.29
N GLN A 408 13.10 -1.50 -7.89
CA GLN A 408 12.14 -2.24 -8.69
C GLN A 408 10.92 -1.40 -9.09
N GLN A 409 10.38 -0.59 -8.18
CA GLN A 409 9.23 0.29 -8.48
C GLN A 409 9.50 1.29 -9.62
N PHE A 410 10.76 1.63 -9.88
CA PHE A 410 11.15 2.47 -11.01
C PHE A 410 11.46 1.64 -12.26
N ALA A 411 12.14 0.50 -12.10
CA ALA A 411 12.39 -0.42 -13.20
C ALA A 411 11.09 -0.86 -13.88
N ASP A 412 10.03 -1.09 -13.11
CA ASP A 412 8.69 -1.45 -13.59
C ASP A 412 7.94 -0.28 -14.29
N GLN A 413 8.53 0.92 -14.34
CA GLN A 413 8.00 2.08 -15.08
C GLN A 413 8.73 2.36 -16.40
N LEU A 414 9.78 1.60 -16.70
CA LEU A 414 10.69 1.88 -17.82
C LEU A 414 10.60 0.79 -18.91
N GLY A 415 11.04 1.13 -20.13
CA GLY A 415 11.16 0.17 -21.22
C GLY A 415 9.89 -0.10 -22.03
N TRP A 416 8.75 0.45 -21.67
CA TRP A 416 7.48 0.13 -22.34
C TRP A 416 7.39 0.66 -23.78
N ASN A 417 7.94 1.85 -24.06
CA ASN A 417 8.00 2.41 -25.41
C ASN A 417 8.95 1.60 -26.31
N GLU A 418 10.07 1.13 -25.77
CA GLU A 418 11.01 0.27 -26.48
C GLU A 418 10.40 -1.10 -26.78
N LEU A 419 9.58 -1.63 -25.85
CA LEU A 419 8.84 -2.88 -26.05
C LEU A 419 7.80 -2.73 -27.16
N GLU A 420 7.00 -1.67 -27.11
CA GLU A 420 6.01 -1.33 -28.12
C GLU A 420 6.65 -1.18 -29.52
N ALA A 421 7.71 -0.36 -29.64
CA ALA A 421 8.44 -0.17 -30.89
C ALA A 421 9.05 -1.49 -31.40
N THR A 422 9.49 -2.39 -30.52
CA THR A 422 10.02 -3.70 -30.90
C THR A 422 8.90 -4.60 -31.43
N ALA A 423 7.74 -4.59 -30.79
CA ALA A 423 6.54 -5.30 -31.26
C ALA A 423 6.10 -4.79 -32.64
N ALA A 424 6.07 -3.47 -32.83
CA ALA A 424 5.72 -2.85 -34.11
C ALA A 424 6.67 -3.29 -35.26
N ARG A 425 7.98 -3.30 -34.99
CA ARG A 425 8.99 -3.79 -35.98
C ARG A 425 8.77 -5.27 -36.33
N ALA A 426 8.43 -6.11 -35.33
CA ALA A 426 8.16 -7.52 -35.59
C ALA A 426 6.86 -7.73 -36.39
N VAL A 427 5.80 -6.99 -36.07
CA VAL A 427 4.53 -7.01 -36.80
C VAL A 427 4.71 -6.52 -38.25
N ALA A 428 5.59 -5.56 -38.49
CA ALA A 428 5.90 -5.09 -39.83
C ALA A 428 6.51 -6.18 -40.75
N ARG A 429 7.10 -7.26 -40.18
CA ARG A 429 7.59 -8.44 -40.93
C ARG A 429 6.48 -9.38 -41.40
N LEU A 430 5.25 -9.19 -40.91
CA LEU A 430 4.11 -10.00 -41.32
C LEU A 430 3.54 -9.48 -42.66
N SER A 431 3.08 -10.39 -43.51
CA SER A 431 2.28 -10.03 -44.67
C SER A 431 0.96 -9.38 -44.26
N ARG A 432 0.28 -8.66 -45.16
CA ARG A 432 -1.03 -8.06 -44.88
C ARG A 432 -2.05 -9.09 -44.35
N ARG A 433 -2.06 -10.30 -44.95
CA ARG A 433 -2.97 -11.38 -44.61
C ARG A 433 -2.66 -11.95 -43.20
N GLU A 434 -1.38 -12.10 -42.87
CA GLU A 434 -0.99 -12.55 -41.54
C GLU A 434 -1.35 -11.50 -40.48
N ARG A 435 -1.05 -10.21 -40.78
CA ARG A 435 -1.28 -9.10 -39.84
C ARG A 435 -2.76 -8.94 -39.46
N SER A 436 -3.70 -9.16 -40.38
CA SER A 436 -5.13 -8.99 -40.13
C SER A 436 -5.69 -10.01 -39.13
N SER A 437 -4.98 -11.12 -38.86
CA SER A 437 -5.38 -12.16 -37.88
C SER A 437 -4.22 -12.54 -36.96
N ALA A 438 -3.21 -11.69 -36.79
CA ALA A 438 -2.12 -11.94 -35.86
C ALA A 438 -2.50 -11.65 -34.42
N ALA A 439 -1.73 -12.20 -33.48
CA ALA A 439 -1.69 -11.75 -32.08
C ALA A 439 -0.24 -11.65 -31.60
N ILE A 440 -0.02 -10.90 -30.51
CA ILE A 440 1.27 -10.77 -29.87
C ILE A 440 1.23 -11.54 -28.56
N LEU A 441 1.97 -12.66 -28.48
CA LEU A 441 2.09 -13.49 -27.29
C LEU A 441 3.25 -13.01 -26.45
N THR A 442 2.97 -12.64 -25.18
CA THR A 442 3.99 -12.19 -24.24
C THR A 442 4.12 -13.14 -23.05
N GLY A 443 5.33 -13.16 -22.47
CA GLY A 443 5.60 -13.96 -21.26
C GLY A 443 4.96 -13.39 -19.98
N ASP A 444 4.67 -12.08 -19.96
CA ASP A 444 4.22 -11.36 -18.74
C ASP A 444 2.97 -10.53 -19.01
N TYR A 445 2.07 -10.41 -18.01
CA TYR A 445 0.83 -9.63 -18.09
C TYR A 445 1.11 -8.13 -18.31
N GLY A 446 2.20 -7.60 -17.74
CA GLY A 446 2.57 -6.18 -17.91
C GLY A 446 2.99 -5.89 -19.33
N GLN A 447 3.75 -6.80 -19.97
CA GLN A 447 4.11 -6.70 -21.38
C GLN A 447 2.86 -6.74 -22.27
N ALA A 448 1.92 -7.66 -22.00
CA ALA A 448 0.65 -7.73 -22.72
C ALA A 448 -0.14 -6.42 -22.58
N ALA A 449 -0.25 -5.92 -21.35
CA ALA A 449 -0.98 -4.70 -21.04
C ALA A 449 -0.33 -3.44 -21.69
N ALA A 450 1.00 -3.38 -21.70
CA ALA A 450 1.74 -2.32 -22.38
C ALA A 450 1.43 -2.29 -23.89
N ILE A 451 1.45 -3.44 -24.53
CA ILE A 451 1.13 -3.57 -25.97
C ILE A 451 -0.35 -3.24 -26.22
N ASP A 452 -1.29 -3.77 -25.43
CA ASP A 452 -2.72 -3.48 -25.56
C ASP A 452 -3.03 -1.98 -25.31
N PHE A 453 -2.23 -1.28 -24.52
CA PHE A 453 -2.46 0.13 -24.21
C PHE A 453 -1.72 1.07 -25.16
N LEU A 454 -0.40 0.94 -25.30
CA LEU A 454 0.46 1.82 -26.10
C LEU A 454 0.32 1.51 -27.60
N GLY A 455 0.31 0.24 -27.97
CA GLY A 455 0.28 -0.21 -29.37
C GLY A 455 -1.01 0.11 -30.14
N ARG A 456 -2.04 0.68 -29.46
CA ARG A 456 -3.26 1.16 -30.13
C ARG A 456 -2.96 2.30 -31.12
N ARG A 457 -1.98 3.14 -30.83
CA ARG A 457 -1.60 4.25 -31.71
C ARG A 457 -1.07 3.74 -33.03
N ASP A 458 -0.41 2.58 -33.01
CA ASP A 458 0.21 1.94 -34.18
C ASP A 458 -0.64 0.78 -34.72
N ASN A 459 -1.88 0.62 -34.27
CA ASN A 459 -2.81 -0.43 -34.67
C ASN A 459 -2.16 -1.83 -34.55
N LEU A 460 -1.44 -2.09 -33.46
CA LEU A 460 -0.85 -3.39 -33.21
C LEU A 460 -1.92 -4.46 -33.00
N PRO A 461 -1.65 -5.72 -33.40
CA PRO A 461 -2.49 -6.85 -33.08
C PRO A 461 -2.70 -6.98 -31.56
N PRO A 462 -3.83 -7.60 -31.12
CA PRO A 462 -4.13 -7.76 -29.70
C PRO A 462 -3.03 -8.57 -29.00
N ALA A 463 -2.69 -8.17 -27.78
CA ALA A 463 -1.79 -8.94 -26.95
C ALA A 463 -2.52 -10.07 -26.25
N ILE A 464 -1.85 -11.21 -26.11
CA ILE A 464 -2.28 -12.38 -25.36
C ILE A 464 -1.15 -12.85 -24.43
N SER A 465 -1.49 -13.38 -23.27
CA SER A 465 -0.51 -13.93 -22.32
C SER A 465 -1.14 -15.04 -21.50
N GLY A 466 -0.36 -16.04 -21.15
CA GLY A 466 -0.73 -17.07 -20.18
C GLY A 466 -0.71 -16.59 -18.72
N HIS A 467 -0.28 -15.35 -18.47
CA HIS A 467 -0.03 -14.84 -17.14
C HIS A 467 -1.27 -14.17 -16.54
N ASN A 468 -1.61 -14.56 -15.30
CA ASN A 468 -2.69 -14.00 -14.48
C ASN A 468 -4.02 -13.83 -15.24
N GLN A 469 -4.64 -12.66 -15.20
CA GLN A 469 -5.96 -12.44 -15.79
C GLN A 469 -5.99 -12.57 -17.31
N TYR A 470 -4.87 -12.31 -17.99
CA TYR A 470 -4.76 -12.52 -19.43
C TYR A 470 -5.01 -13.98 -19.83
N TYR A 471 -4.61 -14.94 -18.99
CA TYR A 471 -4.94 -16.35 -19.20
C TYR A 471 -6.44 -16.58 -19.24
N LEU A 472 -7.21 -16.00 -18.31
CA LEU A 472 -8.67 -16.17 -18.27
C LEU A 472 -9.39 -15.45 -19.42
N TRP A 473 -8.79 -14.38 -19.98
CA TRP A 473 -9.35 -13.74 -21.19
C TRP A 473 -9.13 -14.59 -22.44
N GLY A 474 -8.24 -15.58 -22.37
CA GLY A 474 -8.06 -16.57 -23.42
C GLY A 474 -7.19 -16.09 -24.59
N PRO A 475 -7.06 -16.94 -25.61
CA PRO A 475 -6.23 -16.68 -26.78
C PRO A 475 -6.85 -15.69 -27.78
N ARG A 476 -8.04 -15.17 -27.53
CA ARG A 476 -8.78 -14.22 -28.39
C ARG A 476 -8.99 -14.70 -29.84
N GLY A 477 -9.07 -16.02 -30.05
CA GLY A 477 -9.30 -16.64 -31.36
C GLY A 477 -8.10 -17.43 -31.89
N GLU A 478 -8.22 -17.88 -33.14
CA GLU A 478 -7.12 -18.52 -33.87
C GLU A 478 -6.40 -17.48 -34.74
N HIS A 479 -5.07 -17.59 -34.81
CA HIS A 479 -4.22 -16.59 -35.44
C HIS A 479 -3.37 -17.23 -36.55
N ALA A 480 -3.26 -16.55 -37.70
CA ALA A 480 -2.43 -17.01 -38.81
C ALA A 480 -0.92 -16.92 -38.49
N ALA A 481 -0.54 -15.98 -37.67
CA ALA A 481 0.81 -15.83 -37.16
C ALA A 481 0.78 -15.27 -35.73
N ILE A 482 1.75 -15.67 -34.92
CA ILE A 482 1.99 -15.12 -33.56
C ILE A 482 3.34 -14.43 -33.55
N VAL A 483 3.37 -13.20 -33.07
CA VAL A 483 4.61 -12.52 -32.67
C VAL A 483 4.82 -12.83 -31.17
N ALA A 484 5.84 -13.63 -30.86
CA ALA A 484 6.15 -14.03 -29.48
C ALA A 484 7.29 -13.18 -28.91
N ILE A 485 7.08 -12.53 -27.74
CA ILE A 485 8.07 -11.68 -27.06
C ILE A 485 8.29 -12.22 -25.64
N GLY A 486 9.55 -12.54 -25.29
CA GLY A 486 9.88 -13.04 -23.94
C GLY A 486 9.35 -14.44 -23.65
N VAL A 487 8.88 -15.17 -24.64
CA VAL A 487 8.43 -16.56 -24.49
C VAL A 487 9.60 -17.49 -24.78
N PRO A 488 9.89 -18.49 -23.92
CA PRO A 488 11.00 -19.42 -24.14
C PRO A 488 10.88 -20.19 -25.46
N LEU A 489 11.98 -20.27 -26.24
CA LEU A 489 12.00 -20.98 -27.51
C LEU A 489 11.55 -22.43 -27.38
N ALA A 490 11.90 -23.10 -26.27
CA ALA A 490 11.50 -24.47 -25.99
C ALA A 490 9.97 -24.66 -25.92
N VAL A 491 9.23 -23.63 -25.48
CA VAL A 491 7.75 -23.63 -25.46
C VAL A 491 7.26 -23.51 -26.88
N LEU A 492 7.80 -22.56 -27.67
CA LEU A 492 7.36 -22.29 -29.04
C LEU A 492 7.62 -23.47 -29.99
N THR A 493 8.77 -24.17 -29.87
CA THR A 493 9.14 -25.32 -30.74
C THR A 493 8.24 -26.53 -30.59
N ARG A 494 7.60 -26.68 -29.43
CA ARG A 494 6.59 -27.74 -29.21
C ARG A 494 5.31 -27.47 -30.01
N GLU A 495 4.98 -26.20 -30.22
CA GLU A 495 3.66 -25.79 -30.67
C GLU A 495 3.63 -25.28 -32.14
N TYR A 496 4.77 -24.84 -32.66
CA TYR A 496 4.87 -24.28 -34.00
C TYR A 496 5.89 -25.05 -34.87
N ARG A 497 5.59 -25.19 -36.17
CA ARG A 497 6.50 -25.82 -37.15
C ARG A 497 7.51 -24.81 -37.74
N SER A 498 7.15 -23.53 -37.76
CA SER A 498 7.99 -22.46 -38.30
C SER A 498 8.14 -21.36 -37.28
N ILE A 499 9.38 -21.14 -36.83
CA ILE A 499 9.75 -20.12 -35.85
C ILE A 499 10.94 -19.35 -36.44
N GLU A 500 10.77 -18.06 -36.61
CA GLU A 500 11.77 -17.14 -37.13
C GLU A 500 12.14 -16.14 -36.03
N ARG A 501 13.42 -16.05 -35.65
CA ARG A 501 13.88 -14.97 -34.77
C ARG A 501 14.00 -13.69 -35.55
N VAL A 502 13.16 -12.71 -35.26
CA VAL A 502 13.05 -11.43 -36.00
C VAL A 502 13.69 -10.25 -35.28
N GLY A 503 14.06 -10.42 -34.01
CA GLY A 503 14.69 -9.36 -33.25
C GLY A 503 14.87 -9.71 -31.76
N GLU A 504 15.14 -8.66 -31.02
CA GLU A 504 15.31 -8.70 -29.58
C GLU A 504 14.85 -7.35 -29.00
N TYR A 505 14.07 -7.42 -27.92
CA TYR A 505 13.82 -6.25 -27.07
C TYR A 505 15.01 -6.06 -26.14
N ARG A 506 15.47 -4.82 -26.00
CA ARG A 506 16.55 -4.45 -25.09
C ARG A 506 16.20 -3.19 -24.33
N SER A 507 16.39 -3.19 -23.01
CA SER A 507 16.32 -2.01 -22.18
C SER A 507 17.27 -2.15 -20.97
N ALA A 508 18.02 -1.10 -20.65
CA ALA A 508 19.07 -1.15 -19.64
C ALA A 508 18.57 -0.95 -18.19
N TYR A 509 17.42 -0.31 -18.04
CA TYR A 509 16.95 0.16 -16.71
C TYR A 509 15.74 -0.62 -16.19
N VAL A 510 15.32 -1.63 -16.90
CA VAL A 510 14.30 -2.60 -16.45
C VAL A 510 14.94 -3.67 -15.59
N LEU A 511 14.14 -4.53 -14.97
CA LEU A 511 14.67 -5.67 -14.23
C LEU A 511 15.49 -6.59 -15.14
N PRO A 512 16.61 -7.17 -14.67
CA PRO A 512 17.54 -7.95 -15.50
C PRO A 512 16.86 -9.09 -16.29
N GLN A 513 15.88 -9.79 -15.69
CA GLN A 513 15.11 -10.84 -16.38
C GLN A 513 14.25 -10.32 -17.54
N ASN A 514 13.97 -9.03 -17.58
CA ASN A 514 13.19 -8.36 -18.63
C ASN A 514 14.07 -7.52 -19.58
N SER A 515 15.39 -7.47 -19.39
CA SER A 515 16.27 -6.53 -20.09
C SER A 515 16.57 -6.92 -21.54
N ASN A 516 16.54 -8.25 -21.84
CA ASN A 516 16.88 -8.80 -23.16
C ASN A 516 15.88 -9.92 -23.51
N LEU A 517 14.82 -9.57 -24.24
CA LEU A 517 13.79 -10.55 -24.60
C LEU A 517 13.85 -10.89 -26.09
N PRO A 518 13.99 -12.16 -26.46
CA PRO A 518 13.97 -12.56 -27.85
C PRO A 518 12.58 -12.38 -28.46
N VAL A 519 12.54 -12.03 -29.73
CA VAL A 519 11.32 -11.83 -30.50
C VAL A 519 11.27 -12.80 -31.67
N TYR A 520 10.18 -13.57 -31.73
CA TYR A 520 9.96 -14.57 -32.75
C TYR A 520 8.67 -14.31 -33.51
N VAL A 521 8.65 -14.69 -34.78
CA VAL A 521 7.43 -14.87 -35.59
C VAL A 521 7.18 -16.37 -35.72
N CYS A 522 6.05 -16.82 -35.19
CA CYS A 522 5.63 -18.22 -35.20
C CYS A 522 4.51 -18.44 -36.20
N ARG A 523 4.66 -19.45 -37.08
CA ARG A 523 3.70 -19.83 -38.11
C ARG A 523 3.46 -21.32 -38.11
N LYS A 524 2.39 -21.77 -38.75
CA LYS A 524 2.03 -23.19 -38.90
C LYS A 524 1.93 -23.89 -37.54
N PRO A 525 0.92 -23.55 -36.72
CA PRO A 525 0.73 -24.21 -35.44
C PRO A 525 0.57 -25.72 -35.63
N ARG A 526 1.11 -26.54 -34.72
CA ARG A 526 0.99 -28.00 -34.69
C ARG A 526 -0.37 -28.42 -34.15
N VAL A 527 -0.93 -27.63 -33.24
CA VAL A 527 -2.22 -27.80 -32.61
C VAL A 527 -2.97 -26.46 -32.56
N PRO A 528 -4.31 -26.47 -32.49
CA PRO A 528 -5.07 -25.23 -32.28
C PRO A 528 -4.58 -24.49 -31.04
N LEU A 529 -4.53 -23.15 -31.12
CA LEU A 529 -4.04 -22.29 -30.02
C LEU A 529 -4.83 -22.52 -28.73
N ALA A 530 -6.12 -22.77 -28.82
CA ALA A 530 -6.98 -23.09 -27.66
C ALA A 530 -6.53 -24.34 -26.88
N ARG A 531 -5.93 -25.34 -27.57
CA ARG A 531 -5.37 -26.54 -26.95
C ARG A 531 -4.03 -26.25 -26.29
N PHE A 532 -3.18 -25.51 -26.95
CA PHE A 532 -1.89 -25.04 -26.43
C PHE A 532 -2.07 -24.10 -25.23
N TRP A 533 -3.14 -23.28 -25.20
CA TRP A 533 -3.40 -22.29 -24.16
C TRP A 533 -3.33 -22.85 -22.75
N ARG A 534 -3.79 -24.08 -22.54
CA ARG A 534 -3.78 -24.75 -21.22
C ARG A 534 -2.38 -24.92 -20.64
N HIS A 535 -1.36 -25.03 -21.48
CA HIS A 535 0.05 -25.16 -21.07
C HIS A 535 0.72 -23.84 -20.74
N LEU A 536 0.11 -22.73 -21.12
CA LEU A 536 0.62 -21.38 -20.85
C LEU A 536 0.17 -20.81 -19.50
N ARG A 537 -0.72 -21.52 -18.78
CA ARG A 537 -1.26 -21.00 -17.51
C ARG A 537 -0.16 -20.71 -16.50
N ASP A 538 -0.02 -19.44 -16.15
CA ASP A 538 0.90 -18.94 -15.13
C ASP A 538 0.15 -17.99 -14.20
N TYR A 539 0.04 -18.37 -12.94
CA TYR A 539 -0.59 -17.58 -11.87
C TYR A 539 0.48 -17.19 -10.87
N LEU A 540 1.18 -16.06 -11.14
CA LEU A 540 2.30 -15.59 -10.31
C LEU A 540 2.17 -14.11 -9.90
#